data_3f38378231f84303dd67804e5b5b152a
#
_entry.id   3f38378231f84303dd67804e5b5b152a
#
_cell.length_a   1.000
_cell.length_b   1.000
_cell.length_c   1.000
_cell.angle_alpha   90.00
_cell.angle_beta   90.00
_cell.angle_gamma   90.00
#
_symmetry.space_group_name_H-M   'P 1'
#
loop_
_entity.id
_entity.type
_entity.pdbx_description
1 polymer ?
#
loop_
_entity_poly.entity_id
_entity_poly.type
_entity_poly.pdbx_seq_one_letter_code
_entity_poly.pdbx_strand_id
1 'polypeptide(L)'
;MRSLVHALLMVTLLQLLPARAQSQLPDIGFAIIKTSRVAVMEGLLVPGGSLTKQIDSNFSAFLIKHRDEYFLFDTGMGRQIDGQYRADMPLWWRPFFKYEAPVLPAREQLDRAGIPPLSRVILSHSHWDHAGGVLDFPEAKIGVAAAEMDLIRHPTRGPGGSWASQIGSESIRWDLLEFKPQPYRGYAQSLDLFGDGSVVLVPMPGHTPGSIGMFVKVDSGQVYFFIGDVAWTVDAIKAGAPKFWAAGALVDDHAEQTQSSVEQLRAMMGKDPALVLLPAHDSATQDRLGYFPQWVK
;
A
#
# COMPACT_ATOMS: atom_id res chain seq x y z
N MET A 1 8.48 83.31 11.67
CA MET A 1 9.19 82.05 11.83
C MET A 1 8.12 80.95 11.94
N ARG A 2 7.89 80.21 10.87
CA ARG A 2 6.91 79.09 10.80
C ARG A 2 7.65 77.82 10.51
N SER A 3 7.73 76.93 11.49
CA SER A 3 8.30 75.58 11.34
C SER A 3 7.28 74.65 10.73
N LEU A 4 7.57 74.10 9.54
CA LEU A 4 6.80 73.02 8.96
C LEU A 4 7.34 71.70 9.52
N VAL A 5 6.46 70.95 10.19
CA VAL A 5 6.67 69.54 10.60
C VAL A 5 6.12 68.65 9.48
N HIS A 6 7.01 67.95 8.79
CA HIS A 6 6.61 66.92 7.82
C HIS A 6 6.36 65.59 8.58
N ALA A 7 5.15 65.16 8.62
CA ALA A 7 4.78 63.83 9.09
C ALA A 7 4.91 62.84 7.95
N LEU A 8 5.88 61.93 8.06
CA LEU A 8 6.09 60.83 7.12
C LEU A 8 5.11 59.70 7.45
N LEU A 9 4.07 59.50 6.63
CA LEU A 9 3.15 58.36 6.72
C LEU A 9 3.87 57.14 6.14
N MET A 10 4.33 56.20 6.99
CA MET A 10 4.73 54.85 6.57
C MET A 10 3.48 54.04 6.32
N VAL A 11 3.13 53.80 5.06
CA VAL A 11 2.14 52.83 4.65
C VAL A 11 2.81 51.46 4.63
N THR A 12 2.58 50.64 5.67
CA THR A 12 2.97 49.25 5.70
C THR A 12 2.03 48.45 4.79
N LEU A 13 2.50 48.11 3.60
CA LEU A 13 1.82 47.16 2.72
C LEU A 13 1.93 45.75 3.31
N LEU A 14 0.89 45.31 4.05
CA LEU A 14 0.75 43.90 4.40
C LEU A 14 0.46 43.12 3.11
N GLN A 15 1.46 42.44 2.58
CA GLN A 15 1.26 41.46 1.52
C GLN A 15 0.47 40.29 2.12
N LEU A 16 -0.82 40.23 1.83
CA LEU A 16 -1.66 39.05 2.03
C LEU A 16 -1.13 37.96 1.07
N LEU A 17 -0.29 37.07 1.60
CA LEU A 17 0.01 35.81 0.92
C LEU A 17 -1.33 35.10 0.71
N PRO A 18 -1.62 34.61 -0.52
CA PRO A 18 -2.83 33.85 -0.75
C PRO A 18 -2.81 32.66 0.21
N ALA A 19 -3.85 32.55 1.03
CA ALA A 19 -4.10 31.38 1.84
C ALA A 19 -4.07 30.17 0.87
N ARG A 20 -3.05 29.33 1.02
CA ARG A 20 -2.97 28.07 0.29
C ARG A 20 -4.28 27.34 0.60
N ALA A 21 -5.13 27.17 -0.41
CA ALA A 21 -6.39 26.47 -0.25
C ALA A 21 -6.05 25.12 0.38
N GLN A 22 -6.35 24.96 1.65
CA GLN A 22 -6.24 23.69 2.35
C GLN A 22 -7.23 22.79 1.62
N SER A 23 -6.72 21.84 0.82
CA SER A 23 -7.58 20.90 0.13
C SER A 23 -8.43 20.21 1.19
N GLN A 24 -9.74 20.43 1.12
CA GLN A 24 -10.68 19.80 2.03
C GLN A 24 -10.45 18.29 2.02
N LEU A 25 -10.29 17.69 3.20
CA LEU A 25 -10.12 16.24 3.32
C LEU A 25 -11.33 15.55 2.70
N PRO A 26 -11.17 14.38 2.04
CA PRO A 26 -12.29 13.62 1.51
C PRO A 26 -13.16 13.08 2.64
N ASP A 27 -14.43 12.77 2.36
CA ASP A 27 -15.22 11.88 3.20
C ASP A 27 -14.77 10.44 3.02
N ILE A 28 -14.62 10.01 1.75
CA ILE A 28 -14.05 8.72 1.39
C ILE A 28 -12.94 8.96 0.37
N GLY A 29 -11.74 8.56 0.74
CA GLY A 29 -10.57 8.70 -0.11
C GLY A 29 -9.37 7.95 0.43
N PHE A 30 -8.26 8.05 -0.28
CA PHE A 30 -7.02 7.46 0.18
C PHE A 30 -5.81 8.33 -0.15
N ALA A 31 -4.71 8.08 0.55
CA ALA A 31 -3.41 8.66 0.24
C ALA A 31 -2.33 7.57 0.23
N ILE A 32 -1.38 7.67 -0.69
CA ILE A 32 -0.30 6.71 -0.84
C ILE A 32 0.89 7.16 0.00
N ILE A 33 1.32 6.37 0.95
CA ILE A 33 2.47 6.63 1.81
C ILE A 33 3.64 5.80 1.31
N LYS A 34 4.52 6.40 0.49
CA LYS A 34 5.74 5.75 0.07
C LYS A 34 6.73 5.68 1.22
N THR A 35 7.07 4.46 1.66
CA THR A 35 8.01 4.23 2.77
C THR A 35 9.44 4.03 2.28
N SER A 36 9.60 3.42 1.11
CA SER A 36 10.88 3.25 0.40
C SER A 36 10.62 2.92 -1.06
N ARG A 37 11.68 2.66 -1.79
CA ARG A 37 11.69 2.13 -3.16
C ARG A 37 12.95 1.32 -3.41
N VAL A 38 13.02 0.70 -4.57
CA VAL A 38 14.23 0.13 -5.13
C VAL A 38 14.19 0.22 -6.65
N ALA A 39 15.31 0.57 -7.27
CA ALA A 39 15.45 0.48 -8.72
C ALA A 39 15.75 -0.98 -9.13
N VAL A 40 14.94 -1.53 -10.03
CA VAL A 40 15.07 -2.90 -10.54
C VAL A 40 14.96 -2.93 -12.07
N MET A 41 15.49 -3.96 -12.69
CA MET A 41 15.34 -4.16 -14.13
C MET A 41 13.85 -4.37 -14.48
N GLU A 42 13.34 -3.65 -15.47
CA GLU A 42 11.94 -3.70 -15.89
C GLU A 42 11.45 -5.14 -16.15
N GLY A 43 12.27 -5.98 -16.80
CA GLY A 43 11.92 -7.36 -17.10
C GLY A 43 11.76 -8.27 -15.87
N LEU A 44 12.14 -7.83 -14.67
CA LEU A 44 11.84 -8.56 -13.44
C LEU A 44 10.44 -8.27 -12.91
N LEU A 45 9.88 -7.09 -13.22
CA LEU A 45 8.54 -6.67 -12.77
C LEU A 45 7.49 -6.79 -13.88
N VAL A 46 7.91 -6.64 -15.15
CA VAL A 46 7.03 -6.65 -16.31
C VAL A 46 7.46 -7.77 -17.26
N PRO A 47 6.63 -8.79 -17.49
CA PRO A 47 6.92 -9.86 -18.43
C PRO A 47 7.23 -9.30 -19.83
N GLY A 48 8.37 -9.71 -20.41
CA GLY A 48 8.84 -9.19 -21.69
C GLY A 48 9.47 -7.79 -21.64
N GLY A 49 9.60 -7.20 -20.45
CA GLY A 49 10.27 -5.92 -20.24
C GLY A 49 11.79 -5.99 -20.45
N SER A 50 12.43 -4.83 -20.47
CA SER A 50 13.86 -4.69 -20.72
C SER A 50 14.69 -5.20 -19.53
N LEU A 51 15.79 -5.92 -19.81
CA LEU A 51 16.77 -6.33 -18.81
C LEU A 51 17.88 -5.29 -18.59
N THR A 52 17.83 -4.16 -19.30
CA THR A 52 18.81 -3.05 -19.17
C THR A 52 18.16 -1.76 -18.70
N LYS A 53 16.85 -1.58 -18.87
CA LYS A 53 16.09 -0.42 -18.35
C LYS A 53 15.74 -0.69 -16.90
N GLN A 54 16.02 0.28 -16.04
CA GLN A 54 15.58 0.26 -14.64
C GLN A 54 14.27 1.02 -14.48
N ILE A 55 13.41 0.50 -13.62
CA ILE A 55 12.19 1.14 -13.14
C ILE A 55 12.15 1.04 -11.62
N ASP A 56 11.47 1.98 -10.98
CA ASP A 56 11.29 1.94 -9.53
C ASP A 56 10.20 0.94 -9.14
N SER A 57 10.48 0.16 -8.11
CA SER A 57 9.53 -0.64 -7.34
C SER A 57 9.33 0.05 -6.00
N ASN A 58 8.12 0.51 -5.71
CA ASN A 58 7.82 1.19 -4.47
C ASN A 58 7.48 0.21 -3.35
N PHE A 59 7.74 0.63 -2.11
CA PHE A 59 7.24 0.01 -0.90
C PHE A 59 6.32 1.01 -0.21
N SER A 60 5.03 0.71 -0.18
CA SER A 60 4.02 1.70 0.19
C SER A 60 3.02 1.14 1.20
N ALA A 61 2.50 2.03 2.04
CA ALA A 61 1.29 1.86 2.81
C ALA A 61 0.20 2.73 2.18
N PHE A 62 -1.05 2.35 2.34
CA PHE A 62 -2.17 3.13 1.82
C PHE A 62 -3.05 3.58 2.97
N LEU A 63 -3.09 4.90 3.21
CA LEU A 63 -3.95 5.50 4.21
C LEU A 63 -5.35 5.69 3.63
N ILE A 64 -6.32 5.01 4.19
CA ILE A 64 -7.72 5.13 3.80
C ILE A 64 -8.45 6.01 4.80
N LYS A 65 -9.25 6.93 4.30
CA LYS A 65 -10.19 7.71 5.10
C LYS A 65 -11.61 7.31 4.72
N HIS A 66 -12.41 6.95 5.72
CA HIS A 66 -13.83 6.75 5.60
C HIS A 66 -14.53 7.58 6.69
N ARG A 67 -15.11 8.70 6.30
CA ARG A 67 -15.71 9.71 7.21
C ARG A 67 -14.71 10.15 8.28
N ASP A 68 -14.94 9.81 9.54
CA ASP A 68 -14.09 10.19 10.67
C ASP A 68 -13.03 9.11 11.00
N GLU A 69 -13.07 7.95 10.35
CA GLU A 69 -12.14 6.85 10.58
C GLU A 69 -10.98 6.88 9.57
N TYR A 70 -9.77 6.61 10.09
CA TYR A 70 -8.58 6.38 9.30
C TYR A 70 -8.05 4.98 9.59
N PHE A 71 -7.62 4.27 8.55
CA PHE A 71 -6.92 3.00 8.68
C PHE A 71 -5.88 2.84 7.58
N LEU A 72 -4.92 1.92 7.79
CA LEU A 72 -3.95 1.55 6.75
C LEU A 72 -4.37 0.24 6.07
N PHE A 73 -4.13 0.18 4.76
CA PHE A 73 -3.99 -1.05 4.01
C PHE A 73 -2.50 -1.21 3.68
N ASP A 74 -1.89 -2.28 4.22
CA ASP A 74 -0.44 -2.49 4.34
C ASP A 74 0.29 -1.40 5.16
N THR A 75 1.50 -1.70 5.58
CA THR A 75 2.32 -0.79 6.38
C THR A 75 3.59 -0.33 5.67
N GLY A 76 3.93 -0.97 4.55
CA GLY A 76 5.23 -0.79 3.93
C GLY A 76 6.36 -1.16 4.88
N MET A 77 7.46 -0.44 4.78
CA MET A 77 8.63 -0.62 5.65
C MET A 77 8.51 0.24 6.90
N GLY A 78 8.75 -0.37 8.09
CA GLY A 78 8.67 0.28 9.38
C GLY A 78 10.00 0.79 9.90
N ARG A 79 9.97 1.38 11.12
CA ARG A 79 11.14 1.95 11.82
C ARG A 79 12.25 0.95 12.06
N GLN A 80 11.92 -0.34 12.22
CA GLN A 80 12.86 -1.38 12.60
C GLN A 80 13.41 -2.17 11.41
N ILE A 81 13.09 -1.78 10.18
CA ILE A 81 13.38 -2.57 8.97
C ILE A 81 14.86 -2.96 8.84
N ASP A 82 15.80 -2.10 9.17
CA ASP A 82 17.24 -2.41 9.06
C ASP A 82 17.64 -3.60 9.96
N GLY A 83 17.08 -3.66 11.17
CA GLY A 83 17.30 -4.77 12.11
C GLY A 83 16.62 -6.05 11.64
N GLN A 84 15.36 -5.95 11.25
CA GLN A 84 14.53 -7.03 10.74
C GLN A 84 15.15 -7.65 9.47
N TYR A 85 15.58 -6.80 8.54
CA TYR A 85 16.23 -7.25 7.30
C TYR A 85 17.55 -7.97 7.57
N ARG A 86 18.36 -7.49 8.54
CA ARG A 86 19.58 -8.20 8.94
C ARG A 86 19.28 -9.54 9.62
N ALA A 87 18.21 -9.64 10.35
CA ALA A 87 17.81 -10.87 11.04
C ALA A 87 17.24 -11.91 10.05
N ASP A 88 16.33 -11.51 9.15
CA ASP A 88 15.47 -12.44 8.43
C ASP A 88 15.72 -12.50 6.92
N MET A 89 16.43 -11.54 6.31
CA MET A 89 16.86 -11.66 4.91
C MET A 89 18.24 -12.33 4.82
N PRO A 90 18.33 -13.59 4.32
CA PRO A 90 19.60 -14.27 4.15
C PRO A 90 20.58 -13.51 3.25
N LEU A 91 21.87 -13.55 3.57
CA LEU A 91 22.92 -12.77 2.89
C LEU A 91 22.92 -12.92 1.37
N TRP A 92 22.65 -14.13 0.88
CA TRP A 92 22.66 -14.44 -0.57
C TRP A 92 21.45 -13.86 -1.32
N TRP A 93 20.35 -13.51 -0.63
CA TRP A 93 19.19 -12.87 -1.26
C TRP A 93 19.27 -11.35 -1.26
N ARG A 94 20.05 -10.73 -0.36
CA ARG A 94 20.16 -9.27 -0.23
C ARG A 94 20.53 -8.51 -1.49
N PRO A 95 21.35 -9.05 -2.44
CA PRO A 95 21.61 -8.35 -3.70
C PRO A 95 20.38 -8.21 -4.60
N PHE A 96 19.38 -9.11 -4.46
CA PHE A 96 18.23 -9.21 -5.33
C PHE A 96 16.96 -8.59 -4.69
N PHE A 97 16.81 -8.74 -3.38
CA PHE A 97 15.67 -8.25 -2.60
C PHE A 97 16.15 -7.21 -1.60
N LYS A 98 16.28 -5.99 -2.03
CA LYS A 98 16.80 -4.86 -1.26
C LYS A 98 15.80 -3.70 -1.25
N TYR A 99 16.05 -2.72 -0.43
CA TYR A 99 15.36 -1.44 -0.40
C TYR A 99 16.37 -0.30 -0.36
N GLU A 100 15.95 0.90 -0.71
CA GLU A 100 16.77 2.11 -0.65
C GLU A 100 16.54 2.87 0.66
N ALA A 101 17.63 3.28 1.28
CA ALA A 101 17.61 4.20 2.42
C ALA A 101 17.64 5.67 1.93
N PRO A 102 17.08 6.63 2.69
CA PRO A 102 16.41 6.43 3.97
C PRO A 102 14.99 5.85 3.80
N VAL A 103 14.60 4.97 4.72
CA VAL A 103 13.19 4.57 4.84
C VAL A 103 12.43 5.68 5.56
N LEU A 104 11.23 5.97 5.08
CA LEU A 104 10.30 6.94 5.66
C LEU A 104 9.06 6.17 6.18
N PRO A 105 9.09 5.64 7.42
CA PRO A 105 8.01 4.82 7.94
C PRO A 105 6.66 5.52 7.91
N ALA A 106 5.59 4.78 7.60
CA ALA A 106 4.24 5.35 7.52
C ALA A 106 3.86 6.04 8.83
N ARG A 107 4.15 5.44 9.99
CA ARG A 107 3.87 6.04 11.29
C ARG A 107 4.45 7.45 11.44
N GLU A 108 5.72 7.64 11.05
CA GLU A 108 6.36 8.95 11.19
C GLU A 108 5.74 10.02 10.28
N GLN A 109 5.33 9.63 9.07
CA GLN A 109 4.67 10.53 8.15
C GLN A 109 3.30 10.95 8.68
N LEU A 110 2.54 10.00 9.25
CA LEU A 110 1.24 10.25 9.87
C LEU A 110 1.36 11.14 11.11
N ASP A 111 2.32 10.88 12.00
CA ASP A 111 2.58 11.67 13.20
C ASP A 111 2.91 13.13 12.85
N ARG A 112 3.78 13.36 11.84
CA ARG A 112 4.14 14.70 11.36
C ARG A 112 2.95 15.46 10.78
N ALA A 113 1.99 14.75 10.21
CA ALA A 113 0.77 15.33 9.65
C ALA A 113 -0.36 15.51 10.67
N GLY A 114 -0.17 15.06 11.90
CA GLY A 114 -1.18 15.14 12.95
C GLY A 114 -2.36 14.18 12.74
N ILE A 115 -2.19 13.11 11.97
CA ILE A 115 -3.19 12.05 11.84
C ILE A 115 -3.29 11.32 13.18
N PRO A 116 -4.51 11.14 13.74
CA PRO A 116 -4.68 10.49 15.03
C PRO A 116 -4.19 9.03 15.01
N PRO A 117 -3.90 8.43 16.19
CA PRO A 117 -3.57 7.02 16.28
C PRO A 117 -4.61 6.14 15.58
N LEU A 118 -4.13 5.19 14.77
CA LEU A 118 -5.00 4.33 13.99
C LEU A 118 -5.50 3.16 14.85
N SER A 119 -6.80 2.92 14.82
CA SER A 119 -7.40 1.76 15.52
C SER A 119 -7.27 0.45 14.72
N ARG A 120 -6.98 0.55 13.41
CA ARG A 120 -6.98 -0.57 12.47
C ARG A 120 -5.87 -0.44 11.44
N VAL A 121 -5.22 -1.55 11.15
CA VAL A 121 -4.38 -1.79 9.97
C VAL A 121 -4.90 -3.07 9.32
N ILE A 122 -4.99 -3.14 8.01
CA ILE A 122 -5.36 -4.35 7.26
C ILE A 122 -4.16 -4.70 6.38
N LEU A 123 -3.68 -5.93 6.47
CA LEU A 123 -2.63 -6.40 5.59
C LEU A 123 -3.23 -7.09 4.37
N SER A 124 -2.73 -6.76 3.18
CA SER A 124 -3.03 -7.51 1.97
C SER A 124 -2.51 -8.95 2.10
N HIS A 125 -1.34 -9.10 2.71
CA HIS A 125 -0.68 -10.35 3.10
C HIS A 125 0.49 -10.05 4.06
N SER A 126 1.15 -11.07 4.58
CA SER A 126 2.12 -10.92 5.67
C SER A 126 3.59 -10.90 5.25
N HIS A 127 3.92 -10.71 3.97
CA HIS A 127 5.31 -10.58 3.55
C HIS A 127 5.98 -9.34 4.12
N TRP A 128 7.29 -9.39 4.20
CA TRP A 128 8.16 -8.47 4.93
C TRP A 128 8.02 -6.99 4.56
N ASP A 129 7.70 -6.69 3.32
CA ASP A 129 7.57 -5.34 2.79
C ASP A 129 6.14 -4.78 2.85
N HIS A 130 5.17 -5.61 3.28
CA HIS A 130 3.80 -5.22 3.61
C HIS A 130 3.57 -5.15 5.12
N ALA A 131 4.14 -6.08 5.87
CA ALA A 131 4.01 -6.16 7.32
C ALA A 131 5.14 -5.43 8.08
N GLY A 132 6.10 -4.82 7.37
CA GLY A 132 7.32 -4.25 7.95
C GLY A 132 7.11 -3.19 9.03
N GLY A 133 6.01 -2.46 8.98
CA GLY A 133 5.65 -1.44 9.95
C GLY A 133 4.61 -1.85 10.99
N VAL A 134 4.18 -3.11 11.07
CA VAL A 134 3.12 -3.56 12.00
C VAL A 134 3.43 -3.16 13.44
N LEU A 135 4.67 -3.29 13.88
CA LEU A 135 5.11 -2.93 15.25
C LEU A 135 5.11 -1.42 15.53
N ASP A 136 4.97 -0.60 14.50
CA ASP A 136 4.86 0.85 14.66
C ASP A 136 3.44 1.30 15.06
N PHE A 137 2.45 0.37 15.04
CA PHE A 137 1.04 0.62 15.32
C PHE A 137 0.52 -0.26 16.48
N PRO A 138 1.09 -0.16 17.69
CA PRO A 138 0.73 -1.03 18.81
C PRO A 138 -0.71 -0.84 19.29
N GLU A 139 -1.32 0.32 18.98
CA GLU A 139 -2.72 0.63 19.29
C GLU A 139 -3.70 0.04 18.28
N ALA A 140 -3.26 -0.41 17.09
CA ALA A 140 -4.14 -0.92 16.06
C ALA A 140 -4.46 -2.41 16.24
N LYS A 141 -5.64 -2.83 15.78
CA LYS A 141 -5.90 -4.22 15.44
C LYS A 141 -5.38 -4.49 14.02
N ILE A 142 -4.71 -5.62 13.84
CA ILE A 142 -4.12 -6.00 12.55
C ILE A 142 -5.02 -7.01 11.86
N GLY A 143 -5.77 -6.55 10.87
CA GLY A 143 -6.70 -7.35 10.09
C GLY A 143 -5.98 -8.20 9.06
N VAL A 144 -6.26 -9.51 9.04
CA VAL A 144 -5.75 -10.48 8.05
C VAL A 144 -6.82 -11.50 7.73
N ALA A 145 -6.76 -12.09 6.53
CA ALA A 145 -7.60 -13.26 6.24
C ALA A 145 -7.19 -14.45 7.12
N ALA A 146 -8.16 -15.29 7.51
CA ALA A 146 -7.89 -16.45 8.37
C ALA A 146 -6.83 -17.39 7.78
N ALA A 147 -6.78 -17.54 6.44
CA ALA A 147 -5.80 -18.37 5.76
C ALA A 147 -4.36 -17.85 5.87
N GLU A 148 -4.16 -16.55 6.16
CA GLU A 148 -2.84 -15.95 6.36
C GLU A 148 -2.22 -16.32 7.72
N MET A 149 -3.06 -16.70 8.69
CA MET A 149 -2.61 -17.02 10.04
C MET A 149 -1.65 -18.20 10.13
N ASP A 150 -1.66 -19.10 9.15
CA ASP A 150 -0.69 -20.20 9.13
C ASP A 150 0.72 -19.70 8.87
N LEU A 151 0.91 -18.80 7.90
CA LEU A 151 2.19 -18.15 7.64
C LEU A 151 2.66 -17.30 8.84
N ILE A 152 1.72 -16.61 9.49
CA ILE A 152 2.01 -15.78 10.67
C ILE A 152 2.47 -16.62 11.86
N ARG A 153 1.88 -17.80 12.06
CA ARG A 153 2.24 -18.73 13.14
C ARG A 153 3.53 -19.51 12.85
N HIS A 154 3.86 -19.68 11.59
CA HIS A 154 5.03 -20.42 11.12
C HIS A 154 5.93 -19.50 10.28
N PRO A 155 6.48 -18.42 10.88
CA PRO A 155 7.21 -17.40 10.14
C PRO A 155 8.43 -18.01 9.46
N THR A 156 8.71 -17.55 8.24
CA THR A 156 9.84 -18.00 7.43
C THR A 156 10.74 -16.83 7.09
N ARG A 157 12.00 -17.14 6.77
CA ARG A 157 13.02 -16.14 6.37
C ARG A 157 13.08 -16.01 4.86
N GLY A 158 13.60 -14.90 4.39
CA GLY A 158 13.83 -14.67 2.97
C GLY A 158 12.77 -13.84 2.27
N PRO A 159 12.83 -13.73 0.94
CA PRO A 159 12.03 -12.76 0.18
C PRO A 159 10.52 -13.06 0.18
N GLY A 160 10.11 -14.32 0.16
CA GLY A 160 8.71 -14.75 0.27
C GLY A 160 8.32 -15.14 1.70
N GLY A 161 9.01 -14.59 2.71
CA GLY A 161 8.77 -14.93 4.10
C GLY A 161 7.95 -13.90 4.85
N SER A 162 7.11 -14.39 5.76
CA SER A 162 6.55 -13.60 6.85
C SER A 162 7.54 -13.63 8.01
N TRP A 163 8.18 -12.49 8.30
CA TRP A 163 9.34 -12.49 9.20
C TRP A 163 8.97 -12.46 10.68
N ALA A 164 9.56 -13.37 11.46
CA ALA A 164 9.34 -13.42 12.91
C ALA A 164 9.64 -12.09 13.62
N SER A 165 10.65 -11.35 13.14
CA SER A 165 11.01 -10.04 13.69
C SER A 165 9.97 -8.95 13.45
N GLN A 166 9.00 -9.17 12.58
CA GLN A 166 7.91 -8.24 12.27
C GLN A 166 6.59 -8.66 12.91
N ILE A 167 6.25 -9.94 12.79
CA ILE A 167 4.94 -10.47 13.14
C ILE A 167 4.91 -11.38 14.37
N GLY A 168 6.08 -11.74 14.93
CA GLY A 168 6.18 -12.69 16.04
C GLY A 168 5.94 -12.10 17.42
N SER A 169 5.59 -10.82 17.56
CA SER A 169 5.33 -10.20 18.85
C SER A 169 3.97 -10.59 19.42
N GLU A 170 3.92 -11.05 20.66
CA GLU A 170 2.67 -11.32 21.39
C GLU A 170 1.81 -10.07 21.62
N SER A 171 2.40 -8.87 21.48
CA SER A 171 1.66 -7.61 21.59
C SER A 171 0.78 -7.29 20.38
N ILE A 172 0.95 -7.98 19.25
CA ILE A 172 0.15 -7.75 18.06
C ILE A 172 -1.27 -8.29 18.28
N ARG A 173 -2.24 -7.41 18.08
CA ARG A 173 -3.66 -7.75 18.21
C ARG A 173 -4.21 -8.14 16.85
N TRP A 174 -4.14 -9.44 16.52
CA TRP A 174 -4.68 -9.97 15.28
C TRP A 174 -6.20 -9.90 15.26
N ASP A 175 -6.77 -9.51 14.11
CA ASP A 175 -8.21 -9.44 13.83
C ASP A 175 -8.50 -10.26 12.57
N LEU A 176 -9.26 -11.35 12.70
CA LEU A 176 -9.54 -12.22 11.56
C LEU A 176 -10.68 -11.63 10.74
N LEU A 177 -10.42 -11.35 9.48
CA LEU A 177 -11.40 -10.84 8.54
C LEU A 177 -12.36 -11.97 8.11
N GLU A 178 -13.65 -11.78 8.35
CA GLU A 178 -14.69 -12.74 8.01
C GLU A 178 -15.32 -12.40 6.66
N PHE A 179 -14.92 -13.10 5.62
CA PHE A 179 -15.54 -13.01 4.29
C PHE A 179 -16.85 -13.79 4.24
N LYS A 180 -17.89 -13.14 3.72
CA LYS A 180 -19.22 -13.74 3.58
C LYS A 180 -19.43 -14.22 2.14
N PRO A 181 -20.33 -15.22 1.90
CA PRO A 181 -20.70 -15.65 0.55
C PRO A 181 -21.58 -14.60 -0.14
N GLN A 182 -21.05 -13.39 -0.26
CA GLN A 182 -21.66 -12.24 -0.91
C GLN A 182 -20.82 -11.89 -2.14
N PRO A 183 -21.29 -12.20 -3.36
CA PRO A 183 -20.52 -11.91 -4.57
C PRO A 183 -20.28 -10.41 -4.77
N TYR A 184 -19.06 -10.04 -5.14
CA TYR A 184 -18.70 -8.66 -5.43
C TYR A 184 -17.73 -8.61 -6.63
N ARG A 185 -18.08 -7.93 -7.70
CA ARG A 185 -17.26 -7.68 -8.91
C ARG A 185 -16.54 -8.93 -9.46
N GLY A 186 -17.19 -10.11 -9.39
CA GLY A 186 -16.63 -11.38 -9.90
C GLY A 186 -15.93 -12.24 -8.83
N TYR A 187 -15.79 -11.75 -7.59
CA TYR A 187 -15.37 -12.54 -6.45
C TYR A 187 -16.58 -13.17 -5.78
N ALA A 188 -16.50 -14.46 -5.40
CA ALA A 188 -17.61 -15.19 -4.79
C ALA A 188 -17.88 -14.77 -3.33
N GLN A 189 -16.86 -14.23 -2.66
CA GLN A 189 -16.92 -13.79 -1.27
C GLN A 189 -16.41 -12.36 -1.15
N SER A 190 -16.95 -11.62 -0.20
CA SER A 190 -16.50 -10.28 0.10
C SER A 190 -16.75 -9.91 1.57
N LEU A 191 -16.10 -8.84 2.00
CA LEU A 191 -16.35 -8.16 3.26
C LEU A 191 -16.51 -6.66 2.98
N ASP A 192 -17.74 -6.16 3.03
CA ASP A 192 -18.02 -4.73 3.03
C ASP A 192 -17.69 -4.19 4.43
N LEU A 193 -16.59 -3.45 4.53
CA LEU A 193 -15.99 -3.07 5.81
C LEU A 193 -16.88 -2.12 6.62
N PHE A 194 -17.64 -1.27 5.95
CA PHE A 194 -18.51 -0.26 6.55
C PHE A 194 -20.00 -0.47 6.24
N GLY A 195 -20.35 -1.45 5.41
CA GLY A 195 -21.74 -1.77 5.05
C GLY A 195 -22.37 -0.78 4.07
N ASP A 196 -21.59 0.11 3.45
CA ASP A 196 -22.07 1.12 2.51
C ASP A 196 -21.50 0.95 1.08
N GLY A 197 -20.73 -0.11 0.84
CA GLY A 197 -20.16 -0.44 -0.45
C GLY A 197 -18.97 0.43 -0.86
N SER A 198 -18.48 1.30 0.01
CA SER A 198 -17.37 2.20 -0.29
C SER A 198 -16.00 1.52 -0.16
N VAL A 199 -15.85 0.61 0.81
CA VAL A 199 -14.63 -0.16 1.03
C VAL A 199 -14.99 -1.63 1.14
N VAL A 200 -14.61 -2.42 0.13
CA VAL A 200 -14.95 -3.84 0.04
C VAL A 200 -13.69 -4.67 -0.15
N LEU A 201 -13.46 -5.58 0.78
CA LEU A 201 -12.36 -6.55 0.72
C LEU A 201 -12.80 -7.83 0.01
N VAL A 202 -11.89 -8.45 -0.73
CA VAL A 202 -12.11 -9.73 -1.43
C VAL A 202 -10.92 -10.66 -1.25
N PRO A 203 -11.12 -11.98 -1.07
CA PRO A 203 -10.02 -12.95 -1.07
C PRO A 203 -9.37 -13.02 -2.46
N MET A 204 -8.04 -13.04 -2.48
CA MET A 204 -7.22 -13.18 -3.70
C MET A 204 -6.05 -14.14 -3.45
N PRO A 205 -6.31 -15.40 -3.06
CA PRO A 205 -5.25 -16.36 -2.74
C PRO A 205 -4.38 -16.65 -3.95
N GLY A 206 -3.14 -17.04 -3.68
CA GLY A 206 -2.16 -17.43 -4.70
C GLY A 206 -0.78 -16.93 -4.37
N HIS A 207 -0.58 -15.62 -4.28
CA HIS A 207 0.69 -15.04 -3.81
C HIS A 207 0.99 -15.48 -2.37
N THR A 208 0.03 -15.33 -1.48
CA THR A 208 -0.06 -16.09 -0.23
C THR A 208 -1.44 -16.74 -0.10
N PRO A 209 -1.63 -17.74 0.78
CA PRO A 209 -2.92 -18.37 1.00
C PRO A 209 -4.01 -17.40 1.47
N GLY A 210 -3.62 -16.38 2.22
CA GLY A 210 -4.52 -15.37 2.77
C GLY A 210 -4.45 -14.02 2.09
N SER A 211 -3.86 -13.91 0.90
CA SER A 211 -3.83 -12.65 0.14
C SER A 211 -5.24 -12.12 -0.09
N ILE A 212 -5.40 -10.80 0.07
CA ILE A 212 -6.65 -10.08 -0.15
C ILE A 212 -6.45 -8.84 -1.01
N GLY A 213 -7.50 -8.45 -1.72
CA GLY A 213 -7.58 -7.15 -2.37
C GLY A 213 -8.63 -6.26 -1.72
N MET A 214 -8.55 -4.95 -1.99
CA MET A 214 -9.46 -3.96 -1.44
C MET A 214 -9.95 -3.01 -2.53
N PHE A 215 -11.25 -2.95 -2.73
CA PHE A 215 -11.90 -1.92 -3.53
C PHE A 215 -12.20 -0.71 -2.65
N VAL A 216 -11.90 0.48 -3.18
CA VAL A 216 -12.27 1.75 -2.55
C VAL A 216 -12.97 2.61 -3.59
N LYS A 217 -14.23 2.98 -3.31
CA LYS A 217 -14.99 3.95 -4.09
C LYS A 217 -14.87 5.30 -3.40
N VAL A 218 -14.12 6.21 -4.00
CA VAL A 218 -13.85 7.55 -3.45
C VAL A 218 -14.99 8.53 -3.72
N ASP A 219 -14.93 9.74 -3.16
CA ASP A 219 -15.99 10.77 -3.25
C ASP A 219 -16.41 11.11 -4.67
N SER A 220 -15.47 11.12 -5.63
CA SER A 220 -15.80 11.33 -7.05
C SER A 220 -16.61 10.20 -7.69
N GLY A 221 -16.79 9.08 -7.00
CA GLY A 221 -17.40 7.86 -7.51
C GLY A 221 -16.42 6.93 -8.24
N GLN A 222 -15.17 7.37 -8.43
CA GLN A 222 -14.11 6.55 -9.01
C GLN A 222 -13.82 5.34 -8.10
N VAL A 223 -13.65 4.16 -8.70
CA VAL A 223 -13.29 2.94 -7.98
C VAL A 223 -11.83 2.60 -8.22
N TYR A 224 -11.11 2.38 -7.13
CA TYR A 224 -9.73 1.90 -7.11
C TYR A 224 -9.69 0.50 -6.53
N PHE A 225 -8.84 -0.35 -7.06
CA PHE A 225 -8.69 -1.72 -6.59
C PHE A 225 -7.23 -2.00 -6.24
N PHE A 226 -6.95 -2.05 -4.95
CA PHE A 226 -5.65 -2.41 -4.37
C PHE A 226 -5.53 -3.93 -4.42
N ILE A 227 -4.52 -4.45 -5.08
CA ILE A 227 -4.40 -5.87 -5.40
C ILE A 227 -3.23 -6.58 -4.72
N GLY A 228 -2.56 -5.88 -3.76
CA GLY A 228 -1.34 -6.39 -3.14
C GLY A 228 -0.33 -6.83 -4.19
N ASP A 229 0.16 -8.05 -4.04
CA ASP A 229 1.23 -8.64 -4.86
C ASP A 229 0.76 -9.73 -5.82
N VAL A 230 -0.52 -9.76 -6.17
CA VAL A 230 -1.00 -10.63 -7.28
C VAL A 230 -0.19 -10.34 -8.55
N ALA A 231 0.04 -9.07 -8.84
CA ALA A 231 1.00 -8.60 -9.84
C ALA A 231 1.69 -7.34 -9.32
N TRP A 232 2.94 -7.13 -9.67
CA TRP A 232 3.71 -5.99 -9.16
C TRP A 232 3.47 -4.69 -9.91
N THR A 233 2.98 -4.77 -11.17
CA THR A 233 2.66 -3.59 -11.99
C THR A 233 1.41 -3.80 -12.81
N VAL A 234 0.74 -2.72 -13.20
CA VAL A 234 -0.40 -2.76 -14.13
C VAL A 234 0.03 -3.30 -15.49
N ASP A 235 1.26 -3.03 -15.93
CA ASP A 235 1.75 -3.51 -17.21
C ASP A 235 1.98 -5.02 -17.21
N ALA A 236 2.33 -5.63 -16.06
CA ALA A 236 2.37 -7.08 -15.90
C ALA A 236 0.97 -7.70 -16.07
N ILE A 237 -0.08 -7.06 -15.52
CA ILE A 237 -1.47 -7.51 -15.69
C ILE A 237 -1.90 -7.41 -17.16
N LYS A 238 -1.58 -6.32 -17.85
CA LYS A 238 -1.87 -6.15 -19.27
C LYS A 238 -1.18 -7.22 -20.13
N ALA A 239 0.06 -7.56 -19.80
CA ALA A 239 0.79 -8.64 -20.45
C ALA A 239 0.12 -10.02 -20.25
N GLY A 240 -0.61 -10.18 -19.13
CA GLY A 240 -1.33 -11.42 -18.82
C GLY A 240 -0.41 -12.62 -18.59
N ALA A 241 0.84 -12.36 -18.26
CA ALA A 241 1.84 -13.39 -18.03
C ALA A 241 2.23 -13.44 -16.54
N PRO A 242 2.69 -14.60 -16.03
CA PRO A 242 3.12 -14.75 -14.65
C PRO A 242 4.33 -13.86 -14.34
N LYS A 243 4.61 -13.66 -13.05
CA LYS A 243 5.86 -13.05 -12.59
C LYS A 243 7.07 -13.74 -13.22
N PHE A 244 8.19 -13.03 -13.30
CA PHE A 244 9.45 -13.65 -13.71
C PHE A 244 9.65 -14.95 -12.93
N TRP A 245 9.88 -16.06 -13.65
CA TRP A 245 9.78 -17.43 -13.10
C TRP A 245 10.58 -17.65 -11.81
N ALA A 246 11.81 -17.11 -11.74
CA ALA A 246 12.66 -17.29 -10.57
C ALA A 246 12.17 -16.47 -9.36
N ALA A 247 11.58 -15.30 -9.60
CA ALA A 247 11.00 -14.51 -8.53
C ALA A 247 9.66 -15.11 -8.07
N GLY A 248 8.78 -15.49 -9.01
CA GLY A 248 7.52 -16.17 -8.68
C GLY A 248 7.73 -17.44 -7.85
N ALA A 249 8.70 -18.27 -8.21
CA ALA A 249 9.04 -19.49 -7.45
C ALA A 249 9.52 -19.21 -6.01
N LEU A 250 9.94 -17.97 -5.70
CA LEU A 250 10.42 -17.60 -4.37
C LEU A 250 9.37 -16.90 -3.52
N VAL A 251 8.37 -16.26 -4.17
CA VAL A 251 7.44 -15.37 -3.46
C VAL A 251 5.98 -15.78 -3.60
N ASP A 252 5.59 -16.61 -4.59
CA ASP A 252 4.23 -17.09 -4.75
C ASP A 252 4.06 -18.49 -4.13
N ASP A 253 3.11 -18.62 -3.21
CA ASP A 253 2.78 -19.92 -2.59
C ASP A 253 2.12 -20.86 -3.62
N HIS A 254 1.22 -20.33 -4.46
CA HIS A 254 0.52 -21.04 -5.53
C HIS A 254 0.53 -20.25 -6.84
N ALA A 255 1.57 -20.48 -7.67
CA ALA A 255 1.77 -19.76 -8.92
C ALA A 255 0.57 -19.84 -9.88
N GLU A 256 -0.12 -20.99 -9.98
CA GLU A 256 -1.30 -21.17 -10.84
C GLU A 256 -2.50 -20.33 -10.36
N GLN A 257 -2.72 -20.22 -9.04
CA GLN A 257 -3.78 -19.38 -8.48
C GLN A 257 -3.46 -17.91 -8.68
N THR A 258 -2.20 -17.52 -8.48
CA THR A 258 -1.73 -16.16 -8.77
C THR A 258 -1.98 -15.80 -10.24
N GLN A 259 -1.63 -16.71 -11.17
CA GLN A 259 -1.87 -16.52 -12.60
C GLN A 259 -3.37 -16.39 -12.93
N SER A 260 -4.21 -17.22 -12.34
CA SER A 260 -5.68 -17.13 -12.49
C SER A 260 -6.20 -15.76 -12.02
N SER A 261 -5.65 -15.24 -10.92
CA SER A 261 -5.99 -13.90 -10.42
C SER A 261 -5.54 -12.80 -11.38
N VAL A 262 -4.35 -12.92 -12.00
CA VAL A 262 -3.88 -11.98 -13.05
C VAL A 262 -4.83 -11.98 -14.25
N GLU A 263 -5.28 -13.15 -14.71
CA GLU A 263 -6.23 -13.28 -15.82
C GLU A 263 -7.58 -12.66 -15.48
N GLN A 264 -8.08 -12.87 -14.25
CA GLN A 264 -9.29 -12.23 -13.75
C GLN A 264 -9.17 -10.71 -13.73
N LEU A 265 -8.07 -10.16 -13.21
CA LEU A 265 -7.79 -8.72 -13.20
C LEU A 265 -7.74 -8.14 -14.62
N ARG A 266 -7.08 -8.83 -15.55
CA ARG A 266 -7.02 -8.43 -16.95
C ARG A 266 -8.41 -8.40 -17.60
N ALA A 267 -9.23 -9.40 -17.33
CA ALA A 267 -10.62 -9.44 -17.79
C ALA A 267 -11.48 -8.32 -17.19
N MET A 268 -11.27 -7.98 -15.90
CA MET A 268 -11.93 -6.85 -15.23
C MET A 268 -11.57 -5.51 -15.89
N MET A 269 -10.28 -5.27 -16.19
CA MET A 269 -9.84 -4.06 -16.91
C MET A 269 -10.50 -3.93 -18.28
N GLY A 270 -10.70 -5.05 -19.00
CA GLY A 270 -11.39 -5.05 -20.28
C GLY A 270 -12.88 -4.74 -20.19
N LYS A 271 -13.54 -5.16 -19.11
CA LYS A 271 -14.98 -4.95 -18.87
C LYS A 271 -15.30 -3.58 -18.26
N ASP A 272 -14.41 -3.06 -17.43
CA ASP A 272 -14.57 -1.78 -16.73
C ASP A 272 -13.28 -0.95 -16.90
N PRO A 273 -13.15 -0.20 -18.01
CA PRO A 273 -11.99 0.65 -18.26
C PRO A 273 -11.83 1.80 -17.25
N ALA A 274 -12.88 2.12 -16.50
CA ALA A 274 -12.82 3.12 -15.44
C ALA A 274 -12.19 2.58 -14.14
N LEU A 275 -12.13 1.26 -13.94
CA LEU A 275 -11.52 0.65 -12.78
C LEU A 275 -10.00 0.91 -12.78
N VAL A 276 -9.48 1.52 -11.73
CA VAL A 276 -8.05 1.75 -11.58
C VAL A 276 -7.45 0.69 -10.65
N LEU A 277 -6.58 -0.17 -11.21
CA LEU A 277 -5.83 -1.14 -10.41
C LEU A 277 -4.61 -0.49 -9.75
N LEU A 278 -4.39 -0.82 -8.48
CA LEU A 278 -3.25 -0.37 -7.68
C LEU A 278 -2.44 -1.58 -7.16
N PRO A 279 -1.46 -2.05 -7.93
CA PRO A 279 -0.44 -2.97 -7.40
C PRO A 279 0.41 -2.28 -6.34
N ALA A 280 0.88 -3.04 -5.34
CA ALA A 280 1.64 -2.48 -4.23
C ALA A 280 2.98 -1.86 -4.65
N HIS A 281 3.58 -2.35 -5.73
CA HIS A 281 4.92 -1.97 -6.20
C HIS A 281 4.93 -1.08 -7.45
N ASP A 282 3.76 -0.74 -8.03
CA ASP A 282 3.67 0.01 -9.28
C ASP A 282 3.94 1.51 -9.09
N SER A 283 5.21 1.89 -9.20
CA SER A 283 5.60 3.30 -9.11
C SER A 283 4.90 4.17 -10.16
N ALA A 284 4.73 3.67 -11.39
CA ALA A 284 4.13 4.44 -12.48
C ALA A 284 2.67 4.82 -12.19
N THR A 285 1.89 3.94 -11.59
CA THR A 285 0.51 4.25 -11.16
C THR A 285 0.50 5.15 -9.94
N GLN A 286 1.35 4.89 -8.95
CA GLN A 286 1.42 5.66 -7.72
C GLN A 286 1.90 7.10 -7.97
N ASP A 287 2.90 7.31 -8.83
CA ASP A 287 3.42 8.65 -9.19
C ASP A 287 2.34 9.52 -9.86
N ARG A 288 1.46 8.92 -10.68
CA ARG A 288 0.32 9.66 -11.29
C ARG A 288 -0.73 10.10 -10.27
N LEU A 289 -0.93 9.33 -9.23
CA LEU A 289 -1.90 9.63 -8.17
C LEU A 289 -1.33 10.57 -7.10
N GLY A 290 -0.01 10.62 -6.98
CA GLY A 290 0.70 11.39 -5.97
C GLY A 290 0.78 10.69 -4.63
N TYR A 291 1.54 11.29 -3.73
CA TYR A 291 1.85 10.71 -2.42
C TYR A 291 1.32 11.59 -1.29
N PHE A 292 1.10 10.98 -0.15
CA PHE A 292 0.75 11.67 1.08
C PHE A 292 1.68 12.90 1.31
N PRO A 293 1.15 14.09 1.66
CA PRO A 293 -0.22 14.35 2.14
C PRO A 293 -1.29 14.61 1.06
N GLN A 294 -1.04 14.29 -0.21
CA GLN A 294 -2.05 14.40 -1.27
C GLN A 294 -3.08 13.27 -1.14
N TRP A 295 -4.36 13.62 -1.29
CA TRP A 295 -5.48 12.69 -1.24
C TRP A 295 -6.06 12.45 -2.64
N VAL A 296 -6.36 11.19 -2.93
CA VAL A 296 -7.21 10.74 -4.03
C VAL A 296 -8.65 10.69 -3.52
N LYS A 297 -9.57 11.40 -4.22
CA LYS A 297 -10.96 11.57 -3.79
C LYS A 297 -11.94 11.64 -4.97
#